data_ef99bbfdb6571763ee78476f9a785fd7
#
_entry.id   ef99bbfdb6571763ee78476f9a785fd7
#
_cell.length_a   1.000
_cell.length_b   1.000
_cell.length_c   1.000
_cell.angle_alpha   90.00
_cell.angle_beta   90.00
_cell.angle_gamma   90.00
#
_symmetry.space_group_name_H-M   'P 1'
#
loop_
_entity.id
_entity.type
_entity.pdbx_description
1 polymer ?
#
loop_
_entity_poly.entity_id
_entity_poly.type
_entity_poly.pdbx_seq_one_letter_code
_entity_poly.pdbx_strand_id
1 'polypeptide(L)'
;MPETLLTQEALTGSEQITDLRDPLQALAEFYRALNSRDLVLMEANWDNGNDAAMDNPLGGIKRGWPEIRAVYEGLFHTDGDFRFEFYDYTLHRFQEIFYVVGRERGYLRPRGNNLEMRIRTTRVFRFDGRRWRQVHHHGSVDDPQLLKAYQTAVLGAANSSS
;
A
#
# COMPACT_ATOMS: atom_id res chain seq x y z
N MET A 1 6.34 -10.46 25.13
CA MET A 1 6.05 -9.03 25.01
C MET A 1 6.01 -8.64 23.53
N PRO A 2 5.00 -7.90 23.11
CA PRO A 2 5.01 -7.38 21.75
C PRO A 2 6.18 -6.42 21.56
N GLU A 3 6.81 -6.48 20.40
CA GLU A 3 7.87 -5.57 20.02
C GLU A 3 7.29 -4.39 19.26
N THR A 4 7.56 -3.17 19.73
CA THR A 4 7.18 -1.94 19.06
C THR A 4 8.43 -1.20 18.67
N LEU A 5 8.60 -0.95 17.38
CA LEU A 5 9.71 -0.21 16.83
C LEU A 5 9.24 1.13 16.29
N LEU A 6 9.92 2.19 16.73
CA LEU A 6 9.78 3.52 16.14
C LEU A 6 10.93 3.72 15.16
N THR A 7 10.60 3.98 13.91
CA THR A 7 11.60 4.24 12.91
C THR A 7 11.53 5.68 12.42
N GLN A 8 12.66 6.26 12.10
CA GLN A 8 12.78 7.65 11.66
C GLN A 8 12.95 7.77 10.15
N GLU A 9 13.42 6.71 9.51
CA GLU A 9 13.70 6.73 8.07
C GLU A 9 12.48 6.28 7.28
N ALA A 10 12.16 7.02 6.21
CA ALA A 10 11.09 6.66 5.31
C ALA A 10 11.45 5.41 4.50
N LEU A 11 10.48 4.54 4.28
CA LEU A 11 10.61 3.40 3.37
C LEU A 11 10.13 3.82 1.98
N THR A 12 10.99 3.64 1.00
CA THR A 12 10.77 4.12 -0.38
C THR A 12 10.64 2.99 -1.41
N GLY A 13 11.00 1.77 -1.03
CA GLY A 13 11.15 0.65 -1.95
C GLY A 13 12.55 0.52 -2.55
N SER A 14 13.45 1.47 -2.24
CA SER A 14 14.85 1.44 -2.73
C SER A 14 15.78 0.68 -1.79
N GLU A 15 15.27 0.24 -0.63
CA GLU A 15 16.04 -0.46 0.38
C GLU A 15 16.55 -1.81 -0.13
N GLN A 16 17.62 -2.30 0.47
CA GLN A 16 18.14 -3.63 0.16
C GLN A 16 17.19 -4.69 0.72
N ILE A 17 16.73 -5.59 -0.14
CA ILE A 17 15.84 -6.69 0.23
C ILE A 17 16.57 -8.01 -0.01
N THR A 18 16.98 -8.65 1.07
CA THR A 18 17.72 -9.92 1.03
C THR A 18 17.05 -11.01 1.87
N ASP A 19 16.18 -10.65 2.81
CA ASP A 19 15.52 -11.58 3.70
C ASP A 19 14.08 -11.14 4.00
N LEU A 20 13.12 -11.81 3.40
CA LEU A 20 11.71 -11.51 3.59
C LEU A 20 11.12 -12.06 4.89
N ARG A 21 11.96 -12.63 5.75
CA ARG A 21 11.61 -12.91 7.15
C ARG A 21 11.78 -11.69 8.04
N ASP A 22 12.44 -10.66 7.53
CA ASP A 22 12.54 -9.37 8.20
C ASP A 22 11.28 -8.54 7.88
N PRO A 23 10.50 -8.11 8.90
CA PRO A 23 9.31 -7.31 8.69
C PRO A 23 9.53 -6.03 7.87
N LEU A 24 10.61 -5.30 8.13
CA LEU A 24 10.90 -4.07 7.40
C LEU A 24 11.22 -4.32 5.93
N GLN A 25 11.87 -5.44 5.61
CA GLN A 25 12.14 -5.78 4.22
C GLN A 25 10.89 -6.21 3.47
N ALA A 26 9.96 -6.91 4.13
CA ALA A 26 8.67 -7.25 3.54
C ALA A 26 7.85 -5.98 3.25
N LEU A 27 7.90 -5.01 4.15
CA LEU A 27 7.25 -3.71 3.96
C LEU A 27 7.92 -2.91 2.82
N ALA A 28 9.24 -2.90 2.77
CA ALA A 28 9.98 -2.25 1.68
C ALA A 28 9.66 -2.88 0.31
N GLU A 29 9.48 -4.19 0.25
CA GLU A 29 9.06 -4.88 -0.97
C GLU A 29 7.72 -4.34 -1.48
N PHE A 30 6.76 -4.09 -0.59
CA PHE A 30 5.49 -3.49 -0.98
C PHE A 30 5.69 -2.15 -1.70
N TYR A 31 6.50 -1.25 -1.12
CA TYR A 31 6.74 0.07 -1.74
C TYR A 31 7.55 -0.03 -3.03
N ARG A 32 8.43 -1.01 -3.14
CA ARG A 32 9.11 -1.32 -4.41
C ARG A 32 8.12 -1.73 -5.48
N ALA A 33 7.23 -2.67 -5.17
CA ALA A 33 6.20 -3.13 -6.11
C ALA A 33 5.29 -1.98 -6.53
N LEU A 34 4.87 -1.16 -5.57
CA LEU A 34 4.00 -0.01 -5.84
C LEU A 34 4.68 1.02 -6.74
N ASN A 35 5.88 1.46 -6.39
CA ASN A 35 6.58 2.52 -7.09
C ASN A 35 7.13 2.09 -8.46
N SER A 36 7.39 0.81 -8.65
CA SER A 36 7.83 0.25 -9.94
C SER A 36 6.68 -0.25 -10.80
N ARG A 37 5.44 -0.20 -10.31
CA ARG A 37 4.25 -0.73 -10.99
C ARG A 37 4.43 -2.20 -11.35
N ASP A 38 5.03 -2.97 -10.45
CA ASP A 38 5.35 -4.38 -10.65
C ASP A 38 4.25 -5.25 -10.02
N LEU A 39 3.33 -5.71 -10.87
CA LEU A 39 2.19 -6.51 -10.40
C LEU A 39 2.63 -7.91 -9.93
N VAL A 40 3.68 -8.47 -10.52
CA VAL A 40 4.22 -9.76 -10.10
C VAL A 40 4.80 -9.66 -8.70
N LEU A 41 5.56 -8.62 -8.44
CA LEU A 41 6.13 -8.38 -7.11
C LEU A 41 5.03 -8.06 -6.09
N MET A 42 4.01 -7.31 -6.50
CA MET A 42 2.84 -7.02 -5.65
C MET A 42 2.12 -8.31 -5.26
N GLU A 43 1.90 -9.21 -6.20
CA GLU A 43 1.31 -10.53 -5.92
C GLU A 43 2.14 -11.35 -4.95
N ALA A 44 3.46 -11.32 -5.08
CA ALA A 44 4.36 -12.00 -4.15
C ALA A 44 4.32 -11.41 -2.74
N ASN A 45 4.08 -10.12 -2.61
CA ASN A 45 4.00 -9.43 -1.32
C ASN A 45 2.69 -9.75 -0.57
N TRP A 46 1.58 -9.88 -1.29
CA TRP A 46 0.28 -10.17 -0.71
C TRP A 46 0.06 -11.67 -0.51
N ASP A 47 -0.76 -12.01 0.47
CA ASP A 47 -1.34 -13.34 0.59
C ASP A 47 -2.34 -13.52 -0.57
N ASN A 48 -2.22 -14.61 -1.31
CA ASN A 48 -3.05 -14.85 -2.49
C ASN A 48 -4.31 -15.66 -2.20
N GLY A 49 -4.58 -15.92 -0.93
CA GLY A 49 -5.79 -16.62 -0.48
C GLY A 49 -6.96 -15.70 -0.22
N ASN A 50 -7.97 -16.25 0.44
CA ASN A 50 -9.22 -15.54 0.76
C ASN A 50 -9.14 -14.69 2.03
N ASP A 51 -8.05 -14.81 2.80
CA ASP A 51 -7.89 -14.06 4.05
C ASP A 51 -7.46 -12.60 3.82
N ALA A 52 -6.95 -12.28 2.64
CA ALA A 52 -6.55 -10.91 2.33
C ALA A 52 -7.76 -10.01 2.17
N ALA A 53 -7.68 -8.81 2.73
CA ALA A 53 -8.72 -7.79 2.60
C ALA A 53 -8.11 -6.39 2.57
N MET A 54 -8.72 -5.51 1.79
CA MET A 54 -8.24 -4.14 1.62
C MET A 54 -9.39 -3.17 1.54
N ASP A 55 -9.28 -2.05 2.26
CA ASP A 55 -10.16 -0.90 2.16
C ASP A 55 -9.31 0.37 2.08
N ASN A 56 -8.85 0.65 0.88
CA ASN A 56 -8.00 1.80 0.60
C ASN A 56 -8.84 3.04 0.24
N PRO A 57 -8.21 4.24 0.11
CA PRO A 57 -8.96 5.47 -0.17
C PRO A 57 -9.69 5.51 -1.51
N LEU A 58 -9.43 4.58 -2.42
CA LEU A 58 -10.15 4.52 -3.69
C LEU A 58 -11.62 4.10 -3.52
N GLY A 59 -11.96 3.53 -2.38
CA GLY A 59 -13.33 3.20 -2.01
C GLY A 59 -13.65 1.72 -2.09
N GLY A 60 -14.72 1.33 -1.40
CA GLY A 60 -15.17 -0.03 -1.33
C GLY A 60 -14.30 -0.92 -0.43
N ILE A 61 -14.73 -2.14 -0.28
CA ILE A 61 -14.00 -3.18 0.44
C ILE A 61 -13.69 -4.29 -0.55
N LYS A 62 -12.42 -4.68 -0.62
CA LYS A 62 -11.94 -5.75 -1.50
C LYS A 62 -11.54 -6.95 -0.67
N ARG A 63 -12.05 -8.12 -1.00
CA ARG A 63 -11.78 -9.36 -0.27
C ARG A 63 -11.20 -10.39 -1.21
N GLY A 64 -10.07 -10.97 -0.80
CA GLY A 64 -9.31 -11.91 -1.59
C GLY A 64 -8.40 -11.24 -2.63
N TRP A 65 -7.34 -11.95 -3.01
CA TRP A 65 -6.34 -11.41 -3.92
C TRP A 65 -6.90 -10.98 -5.29
N PRO A 66 -7.83 -11.72 -5.94
CA PRO A 66 -8.32 -11.29 -7.25
C PRO A 66 -8.92 -9.88 -7.25
N GLU A 67 -9.69 -9.52 -6.22
CA GLU A 67 -10.28 -8.18 -6.10
C GLU A 67 -9.20 -7.13 -5.79
N ILE A 68 -8.26 -7.46 -4.91
CA ILE A 68 -7.14 -6.56 -4.55
C ILE A 68 -6.25 -6.33 -5.77
N ARG A 69 -5.94 -7.39 -6.52
CA ARG A 69 -5.14 -7.31 -7.74
C ARG A 69 -5.74 -6.34 -8.74
N ALA A 70 -7.05 -6.39 -8.91
CA ALA A 70 -7.74 -5.49 -9.85
C ALA A 70 -7.56 -4.02 -9.48
N VAL A 71 -7.50 -3.68 -8.19
CA VAL A 71 -7.24 -2.32 -7.73
C VAL A 71 -5.83 -1.87 -8.14
N TYR A 72 -4.81 -2.70 -7.93
CA TYR A 72 -3.44 -2.37 -8.33
C TYR A 72 -3.28 -2.31 -9.85
N GLU A 73 -3.95 -3.19 -10.59
CA GLU A 73 -3.96 -3.10 -12.05
C GLU A 73 -4.49 -1.73 -12.51
N GLY A 74 -5.61 -1.28 -11.94
CA GLY A 74 -6.16 0.04 -12.25
C GLY A 74 -5.20 1.18 -11.91
N LEU A 75 -4.61 1.12 -10.72
CA LEU A 75 -3.65 2.13 -10.28
C LEU A 75 -2.41 2.16 -11.19
N PHE A 76 -1.89 1.00 -11.57
CA PHE A 76 -0.69 0.90 -12.40
C PHE A 76 -0.91 1.34 -13.85
N HIS A 77 -2.17 1.36 -14.31
CA HIS A 77 -2.55 1.87 -15.62
C HIS A 77 -2.93 3.35 -15.61
N THR A 78 -2.87 4.02 -14.46
CA THR A 78 -3.13 5.46 -14.37
C THR A 78 -2.11 6.24 -15.19
N ASP A 79 -2.58 7.20 -15.97
CA ASP A 79 -1.71 8.10 -16.73
C ASP A 79 -0.81 8.92 -15.81
N GLY A 80 0.41 9.22 -16.30
CA GLY A 80 1.39 9.98 -15.54
C GLY A 80 2.16 9.10 -14.55
N ASP A 81 3.01 9.73 -13.76
CA ASP A 81 3.83 9.05 -12.78
C ASP A 81 3.28 9.24 -11.37
N PHE A 82 3.68 8.37 -10.49
CA PHE A 82 3.42 8.50 -9.07
C PHE A 82 4.60 7.93 -8.28
N ARG A 83 4.72 8.38 -7.03
CA ARG A 83 5.69 7.84 -6.09
C ARG A 83 5.14 8.00 -4.68
N PHE A 84 5.30 6.98 -3.86
CA PHE A 84 4.90 6.98 -2.46
C PHE A 84 6.04 6.52 -1.59
N GLU A 85 6.11 7.09 -0.38
CA GLU A 85 6.98 6.59 0.68
C GLU A 85 6.21 6.50 1.98
N PHE A 86 6.64 5.60 2.85
CA PHE A 86 6.02 5.34 4.15
C PHE A 86 6.91 5.93 5.23
N TYR A 87 6.34 6.75 6.10
CA TYR A 87 7.08 7.47 7.12
C TYR A 87 6.24 7.64 8.38
N ASP A 88 6.84 8.14 9.46
CA ASP A 88 6.15 8.38 10.74
C ASP A 88 5.33 7.16 11.14
N TYR A 89 5.99 6.02 11.22
CA TYR A 89 5.30 4.77 11.50
C TYR A 89 5.84 4.06 12.74
N THR A 90 4.97 3.23 13.32
CA THR A 90 5.33 2.28 14.36
C THR A 90 5.11 0.87 13.85
N LEU A 91 5.99 -0.04 14.22
CA LEU A 91 5.87 -1.46 13.88
C LEU A 91 5.58 -2.25 15.15
N HIS A 92 4.59 -3.11 15.09
CA HIS A 92 4.11 -3.92 16.20
C HIS A 92 4.13 -5.39 15.79
N ARG A 93 4.86 -6.22 16.56
CA ARG A 93 5.04 -7.63 16.20
C ARG A 93 4.48 -8.53 17.29
N PHE A 94 3.67 -9.52 16.88
CA PHE A 94 3.03 -10.52 17.73
C PHE A 94 3.14 -11.88 17.06
N GLN A 95 4.10 -12.70 17.47
CA GLN A 95 4.28 -14.06 16.93
C GLN A 95 4.30 -14.07 15.38
N GLU A 96 3.22 -14.53 14.74
CA GLU A 96 3.12 -14.68 13.30
C GLU A 96 2.44 -13.49 12.60
N ILE A 97 2.17 -12.42 13.32
CA ILE A 97 1.57 -11.19 12.79
C ILE A 97 2.47 -10.01 13.12
N PHE A 98 2.67 -9.12 12.16
CA PHE A 98 3.06 -7.76 12.48
C PHE A 98 2.13 -6.78 11.78
N TYR A 99 1.97 -5.62 12.37
CA TYR A 99 1.30 -4.53 11.69
C TYR A 99 2.09 -3.24 11.87
N VAL A 100 1.91 -2.35 10.91
CA VAL A 100 2.48 -1.00 10.93
C VAL A 100 1.36 0.02 10.86
N VAL A 101 1.52 1.11 11.59
CA VAL A 101 0.61 2.25 11.57
C VAL A 101 1.45 3.48 11.29
N GLY A 102 1.13 4.20 10.23
CA GLY A 102 1.92 5.36 9.85
C GLY A 102 1.26 6.17 8.75
N ARG A 103 2.09 6.89 8.03
CA ARG A 103 1.66 7.81 6.98
C ARG A 103 2.35 7.50 5.67
N GLU A 104 1.62 7.65 4.59
CA GLU A 104 2.20 7.69 3.25
C GLU A 104 2.15 9.12 2.74
N ARG A 105 3.21 9.52 2.07
CA ARG A 105 3.29 10.77 1.33
C ARG A 105 3.92 10.52 -0.02
N GLY A 106 3.63 11.41 -0.96
CA GLY A 106 4.19 11.31 -2.28
C GLY A 106 3.41 12.17 -3.25
N TYR A 107 3.48 11.81 -4.49
CA TYR A 107 2.77 12.54 -5.54
C TYR A 107 2.10 11.57 -6.50
N LEU A 108 1.03 12.04 -7.09
CA LEU A 108 0.38 11.44 -8.26
C LEU A 108 0.23 12.56 -9.30
N ARG A 109 0.75 12.33 -10.49
CA ARG A 109 0.76 13.32 -11.56
C ARG A 109 -0.05 12.84 -12.76
N PRO A 110 -1.39 12.84 -12.66
CA PRO A 110 -2.22 12.60 -13.82
C PRO A 110 -2.09 13.77 -14.80
N ARG A 111 -2.55 13.58 -16.02
CA ARG A 111 -2.40 14.58 -17.07
C ARG A 111 -2.72 16.00 -16.60
N GLY A 112 -1.72 16.89 -16.66
CA GLY A 112 -1.87 18.32 -16.37
C GLY A 112 -2.05 18.66 -14.90
N ASN A 113 -2.01 17.68 -13.98
CA ASN A 113 -2.22 17.90 -12.56
C ASN A 113 -1.06 17.34 -11.75
N ASN A 114 -0.91 17.85 -10.53
CA ASN A 114 0.01 17.32 -9.54
C ASN A 114 -0.72 17.25 -8.22
N LEU A 115 -0.92 16.02 -7.72
CA LEU A 115 -1.53 15.79 -6.42
C LEU A 115 -0.45 15.41 -5.42
N GLU A 116 -0.33 16.20 -4.37
CA GLU A 116 0.49 15.83 -3.21
C GLU A 116 -0.32 14.92 -2.31
N MET A 117 0.08 13.65 -2.25
CA MET A 117 -0.65 12.62 -1.54
C MET A 117 -0.26 12.58 -0.06
N ARG A 118 -1.28 12.43 0.79
CA ARG A 118 -1.13 12.24 2.23
C ARG A 118 -2.20 11.27 2.71
N ILE A 119 -1.76 10.11 3.17
CA ILE A 119 -2.63 8.99 3.52
C ILE A 119 -2.25 8.47 4.90
N ARG A 120 -3.22 8.26 5.78
CA ARG A 120 -3.00 7.47 6.99
C ARG A 120 -3.15 6.01 6.62
N THR A 121 -2.21 5.19 7.05
CA THR A 121 -2.09 3.82 6.55
C THR A 121 -1.82 2.84 7.67
N THR A 122 -2.57 1.75 7.67
CA THR A 122 -2.31 0.55 8.47
C THR A 122 -2.10 -0.62 7.51
N ARG A 123 -1.05 -1.42 7.75
CA ARG A 123 -0.79 -2.66 7.02
C ARG A 123 -0.56 -3.78 8.00
N VAL A 124 -1.16 -4.93 7.72
CA VAL A 124 -1.02 -6.14 8.52
C VAL A 124 -0.36 -7.22 7.66
N PHE A 125 0.67 -7.86 8.20
CA PHE A 125 1.38 -8.96 7.55
C PHE A 125 1.31 -10.20 8.44
N ARG A 126 1.24 -11.36 7.80
CA ARG A 126 1.25 -12.66 8.44
C ARG A 126 2.44 -13.48 7.94
N PHE A 127 3.12 -14.17 8.85
CA PHE A 127 4.22 -15.07 8.50
C PHE A 127 3.65 -16.41 8.04
N ASP A 128 4.03 -16.84 6.82
CA ASP A 128 3.50 -18.06 6.20
C ASP A 128 4.38 -19.30 6.44
N GLY A 129 5.37 -19.17 7.32
CA GLY A 129 6.39 -20.20 7.58
C GLY A 129 7.68 -20.01 6.79
N ARG A 130 7.67 -19.13 5.79
CA ARG A 130 8.82 -18.81 4.93
C ARG A 130 9.12 -17.32 4.88
N ARG A 131 8.07 -16.51 4.80
CA ARG A 131 8.19 -15.07 4.66
C ARG A 131 6.95 -14.36 5.20
N TRP A 132 7.07 -13.06 5.37
CA TRP A 132 5.93 -12.19 5.67
C TRP A 132 5.15 -11.90 4.39
N ARG A 133 3.81 -12.05 4.45
CA ARG A 133 2.89 -11.66 3.38
C ARG A 133 1.82 -10.73 3.91
N GLN A 134 1.49 -9.72 3.13
CA GLN A 134 0.46 -8.76 3.50
C GLN A 134 -0.93 -9.40 3.43
N VAL A 135 -1.73 -9.23 4.50
CA VAL A 135 -3.09 -9.74 4.56
C VAL A 135 -4.12 -8.62 4.67
N HIS A 136 -3.71 -7.41 5.03
CA HIS A 136 -4.66 -6.30 5.15
C HIS A 136 -3.97 -4.97 4.94
N HIS A 137 -4.71 -4.07 4.32
CA HIS A 137 -4.39 -2.65 4.22
C HIS A 137 -5.64 -1.83 4.41
N HIS A 138 -5.57 -0.83 5.29
CA HIS A 138 -6.56 0.24 5.42
C HIS A 138 -5.86 1.57 5.22
N GLY A 139 -6.41 2.41 4.35
CA GLY A 139 -5.90 3.74 4.11
C GLY A 139 -7.02 4.77 4.12
N SER A 140 -6.73 5.96 4.64
CA SER A 140 -7.69 7.06 4.67
C SER A 140 -7.02 8.39 4.35
N VAL A 141 -7.73 9.25 3.64
CA VAL A 141 -7.31 10.62 3.31
C VAL A 141 -8.19 11.57 4.09
N ASP A 142 -7.57 12.43 4.91
CA ASP A 142 -8.30 13.35 5.79
C ASP A 142 -8.94 14.51 5.04
N ASP A 143 -8.29 14.97 3.97
CA ASP A 143 -8.76 16.10 3.18
C ASP A 143 -9.81 15.61 2.15
N PRO A 144 -11.08 16.03 2.27
CA PRO A 144 -12.13 15.59 1.34
C PRO A 144 -11.88 16.00 -0.11
N GLN A 145 -11.25 17.14 -0.34
CA GLN A 145 -10.94 17.60 -1.70
C GLN A 145 -9.82 16.76 -2.32
N LEU A 146 -8.79 16.44 -1.54
CA LEU A 146 -7.72 15.54 -1.98
C LEU A 146 -8.27 14.14 -2.27
N LEU A 147 -9.14 13.62 -1.40
CA LEU A 147 -9.78 12.33 -1.61
C LEU A 147 -10.54 12.29 -2.93
N LYS A 148 -11.35 13.30 -3.20
CA LYS A 148 -12.13 13.38 -4.44
C LYS A 148 -11.20 13.47 -5.66
N ALA A 149 -10.16 14.29 -5.60
CA ALA A 149 -9.20 14.44 -6.67
C ALA A 149 -8.46 13.14 -6.96
N TYR A 150 -8.07 12.42 -5.92
CA TYR A 150 -7.39 11.14 -6.04
C TYR A 150 -8.31 10.07 -6.68
N GLN A 151 -9.53 9.94 -6.20
CA GLN A 151 -10.49 9.00 -6.76
C GLN A 151 -10.77 9.30 -8.23
N THR A 152 -10.95 10.56 -8.58
CA THR A 152 -11.18 10.97 -9.96
C THR A 152 -9.97 10.63 -10.85
N ALA A 153 -8.77 10.88 -10.38
CA ALA A 153 -7.55 10.62 -11.14
C ALA A 153 -7.34 9.12 -11.44
N VAL A 154 -7.61 8.27 -10.47
CA VAL A 154 -7.36 6.83 -10.59
C VAL A 154 -8.53 6.09 -11.22
N LEU A 155 -9.76 6.38 -10.77
CA LEU A 155 -10.96 5.71 -11.28
C LEU A 155 -11.48 6.34 -12.58
N GLY A 156 -11.01 7.54 -12.88
CA GLY A 156 -11.29 8.20 -14.13
C GLY A 156 -12.73 8.66 -14.30
N ALA A 157 -13.05 9.11 -15.52
CA ALA A 157 -14.38 9.63 -15.87
C ALA A 157 -15.47 8.55 -15.88
N ALA A 158 -15.11 7.26 -15.81
CA ALA A 158 -16.07 6.16 -15.80
C ALA A 158 -17.02 6.21 -14.60
N ASN A 159 -16.57 6.79 -13.46
CA ASN A 159 -17.39 6.92 -12.26
C ASN A 159 -18.16 8.24 -12.18
N SER A 160 -17.91 9.18 -13.08
CA SER A 160 -18.59 10.49 -13.10
C SER A 160 -19.84 10.50 -13.96
N SER A 161 -20.10 9.44 -14.72
CA SER A 161 -21.22 9.32 -15.65
C SER A 161 -22.33 8.37 -15.16
N SER A 162 -22.26 7.89 -13.93
CA SER A 162 -23.31 7.05 -13.34
C SER A 162 -24.29 7.86 -12.53
#